data_80f7329be5a150d43dba9ebdf83f8c94
#
_entry.id   80f7329be5a150d43dba9ebdf83f8c94
#
_cell.length_a   1.000
_cell.length_b   1.000
_cell.length_c   1.000
_cell.angle_alpha   90.00
_cell.angle_beta   90.00
_cell.angle_gamma   90.00
#
_symmetry.space_group_name_H-M   'P 1'
#
loop_
_entity.id
_entity.type
_entity.pdbx_description
1 polymer ?
#
loop_
_entity_poly.entity_id
_entity_poly.type
_entity_poly.pdbx_seq_one_letter_code
_entity_poly.pdbx_strand_id
1 'polypeptide(L)'
;IRLSLVGSEMCIRDRYNTAIEMVTQAGFADKFMGTGQQAKFIGHGIGLEINEAPVLAPRIKQELEPGMVFALEPKIVLPGIGPVGIENSWVVTAEGVEKLTLCKEEIVEL
;
A
#
# COMPACT_ATOMS: atom_id res chain seq x y z
N ILE A 1 -4.07 -6.35 -5.52
CA ILE A 1 -4.78 -5.58 -4.47
C ILE A 1 -5.19 -4.25 -5.06
N ARG A 2 -6.47 -4.11 -5.30
CA ARG A 2 -7.04 -2.83 -5.68
C ARG A 2 -7.38 -2.06 -4.42
N LEU A 3 -6.60 -1.04 -4.09
CA LEU A 3 -7.04 -0.04 -3.14
C LEU A 3 -7.98 0.91 -3.87
N SER A 4 -9.28 0.68 -3.71
CA SER A 4 -10.29 1.61 -4.18
C SER A 4 -10.34 2.79 -3.21
N LEU A 5 -9.76 3.90 -3.61
CA LEU A 5 -9.92 5.17 -2.90
C LEU A 5 -11.14 5.88 -3.49
N VAL A 6 -12.32 5.45 -3.06
CA VAL A 6 -13.59 6.02 -3.53
C VAL A 6 -14.11 6.98 -2.47
N GLY A 7 -14.47 8.20 -2.89
CA GLY A 7 -15.13 9.19 -2.06
C GLY A 7 -14.16 10.11 -1.31
N SER A 8 -14.72 10.93 -0.41
CA SER A 8 -14.02 11.95 0.36
C SER A 8 -13.12 11.40 1.48
N GLU A 9 -13.12 10.08 1.69
CA GLU A 9 -12.38 9.46 2.79
C GLU A 9 -10.99 9.06 2.35
N MET A 10 -10.07 10.01 2.40
CA MET A 10 -8.65 9.80 2.10
C MET A 10 -7.84 9.62 3.39
N CYS A 11 -8.47 9.21 4.50
CA CYS A 11 -7.80 8.94 5.75
C CYS A 11 -6.87 7.73 5.62
N ILE A 12 -5.60 7.94 5.94
CA ILE A 12 -4.56 6.90 5.85
C ILE A 12 -4.94 5.66 6.66
N ARG A 13 -5.40 5.85 7.90
CA ARG A 13 -5.83 4.73 8.76
C ARG A 13 -6.89 3.86 8.09
N ASP A 14 -7.86 4.47 7.44
CA ASP A 14 -8.95 3.75 6.81
C ASP A 14 -8.46 2.97 5.58
N ARG A 15 -7.51 3.53 4.85
CA ARG A 15 -6.88 2.84 3.71
C ARG A 15 -6.05 1.66 4.18
N TYR A 16 -5.31 1.81 5.27
CA TYR A 16 -4.58 0.71 5.89
C TYR A 16 -5.54 -0.40 6.33
N ASN A 17 -6.59 -0.06 7.04
CA ASN A 17 -7.59 -1.03 7.51
C ASN A 17 -8.27 -1.75 6.36
N THR A 18 -8.55 -1.08 5.25
CA THR A 18 -9.09 -1.70 4.04
C THR A 18 -8.14 -2.78 3.51
N ALA A 19 -6.84 -2.50 3.46
CA ALA A 19 -5.85 -3.49 3.05
C ALA A 19 -5.83 -4.70 3.99
N ILE A 20 -5.90 -4.48 5.30
CA ILE A 20 -5.97 -5.57 6.29
C ILE A 20 -7.22 -6.43 6.08
N GLU A 21 -8.38 -5.83 5.85
CA GLU A 21 -9.61 -6.58 5.55
C GLU A 21 -9.47 -7.43 4.30
N MET A 22 -8.89 -6.89 3.24
CA MET A 22 -8.70 -7.62 1.98
C MET A 22 -7.80 -8.85 2.15
N VAL A 23 -6.65 -8.69 2.83
CA VAL A 23 -5.75 -9.83 3.04
C VAL A 23 -6.31 -10.83 4.03
N THR A 24 -7.10 -10.40 5.00
CA THR A 24 -7.79 -11.28 5.95
C THR A 24 -8.81 -12.14 5.22
N GLN A 25 -9.62 -11.57 4.36
CA GLN A 25 -10.60 -12.29 3.55
C GLN A 25 -9.94 -13.26 2.59
N ALA A 26 -8.74 -12.95 2.09
CA ALA A 26 -7.97 -13.83 1.23
C ALA A 26 -7.23 -14.95 1.99
N GLY A 27 -7.24 -14.93 3.33
CA GLY A 27 -6.59 -15.94 4.15
C GLY A 27 -5.10 -15.71 4.41
N PHE A 28 -4.59 -14.48 4.21
CA PHE A 28 -3.17 -14.15 4.33
C PHE A 28 -2.84 -13.18 5.46
N ALA A 29 -3.75 -12.97 6.41
CA ALA A 29 -3.54 -11.98 7.48
C ALA A 29 -2.25 -12.22 8.28
N ASP A 30 -1.91 -13.48 8.53
CA ASP A 30 -0.71 -13.88 9.29
C ASP A 30 0.59 -13.80 8.47
N LYS A 31 0.51 -13.52 7.20
CA LYS A 31 1.64 -13.44 6.27
C LYS A 31 1.80 -12.05 5.65
N PHE A 32 0.92 -11.12 5.98
CA PHE A 32 0.93 -9.78 5.42
C PHE A 32 2.04 -8.93 6.04
N MET A 33 2.94 -8.42 5.20
CA MET A 33 4.09 -7.59 5.59
C MET A 33 5.05 -8.29 6.57
N GLY A 34 5.05 -9.61 6.59
CA GLY A 34 5.94 -10.42 7.41
C GLY A 34 5.26 -11.62 8.05
N THR A 35 6.06 -12.53 8.60
CA THR A 35 5.63 -13.66 9.41
C THR A 35 6.25 -13.53 10.80
N GLY A 36 5.47 -13.79 11.85
CA GLY A 36 5.90 -13.58 13.23
C GLY A 36 5.90 -12.10 13.59
N GLN A 37 6.88 -11.32 13.14
CA GLN A 37 6.87 -9.86 13.22
C GLN A 37 6.43 -9.27 11.89
N GLN A 38 5.28 -8.60 11.90
CA GLN A 38 4.71 -7.98 10.72
C GLN A 38 4.96 -6.47 10.76
N ALA A 39 5.42 -5.92 9.64
CA ALA A 39 5.54 -4.47 9.51
C ALA A 39 4.17 -3.81 9.56
N LYS A 40 4.06 -2.70 10.26
CA LYS A 40 2.80 -1.96 10.44
C LYS A 40 2.70 -0.76 9.51
N PHE A 41 3.01 -0.97 8.25
CA PHE A 41 2.79 0.01 7.19
C PHE A 41 2.60 -0.71 5.86
N ILE A 42 2.00 -0.04 4.89
CA ILE A 42 1.79 -0.58 3.53
C ILE A 42 2.34 0.33 2.45
N GLY A 43 2.88 1.47 2.83
CA GLY A 43 3.43 2.42 1.88
C GLY A 43 3.93 3.70 2.56
N HIS A 44 4.47 4.59 1.77
CA HIS A 44 5.09 5.81 2.25
C HIS A 44 5.09 6.90 1.17
N GLY A 45 5.24 8.15 1.58
CA GLY A 45 5.40 9.27 0.67
C GLY A 45 6.69 9.17 -0.14
N ILE A 46 6.67 9.79 -1.31
CA ILE A 46 7.84 9.97 -2.18
C ILE A 46 7.90 11.45 -2.55
N GLY A 47 9.05 12.07 -2.33
CA GLY A 47 9.28 13.47 -2.65
C GLY A 47 10.77 13.74 -2.88
N LEU A 48 11.33 14.64 -2.09
CA LEU A 48 12.77 14.88 -2.12
C LEU A 48 13.56 13.65 -1.66
N GLU A 49 12.95 12.86 -0.78
CA GLU A 49 13.49 11.57 -0.35
C GLU A 49 12.67 10.44 -0.93
N ILE A 50 13.30 9.28 -1.13
CA ILE A 50 12.64 8.10 -1.65
C ILE A 50 11.61 7.54 -0.66
N ASN A 51 11.80 7.84 0.62
CA ASN A 51 10.93 7.39 1.70
C ASN A 51 10.73 8.56 2.68
N GLU A 52 9.60 9.19 2.62
CA GLU A 52 9.25 10.32 3.47
C GLU A 52 7.80 10.26 3.93
N ALA A 53 7.39 11.18 4.78
CA ALA A 53 5.98 11.28 5.19
C ALA A 53 5.08 11.63 3.98
N PRO A 54 3.82 11.18 3.98
CA PRO A 54 3.18 10.41 5.05
C PRO A 54 3.52 8.92 5.02
N VAL A 55 3.42 8.26 6.16
CA VAL A 55 3.51 6.80 6.25
C VAL A 55 2.09 6.22 6.25
N LEU A 56 1.84 5.23 5.40
CA LEU A 56 0.54 4.57 5.34
C LEU A 56 0.47 3.47 6.40
N ALA A 57 0.04 3.85 7.60
CA ALA A 57 0.11 3.04 8.81
C ALA A 57 -1.21 3.15 9.62
N PRO A 58 -1.48 2.17 10.52
CA PRO A 58 -2.82 2.06 11.15
C PRO A 58 -3.18 3.18 12.12
N ARG A 59 -2.20 3.91 12.64
CA ARG A 59 -2.45 4.98 13.63
C ARG A 59 -2.39 6.38 13.07
N ILE A 60 -2.21 6.50 11.77
CA ILE A 60 -2.10 7.79 11.10
C ILE A 60 -3.50 8.26 10.70
N LYS A 61 -3.97 9.32 11.33
CA LYS A 61 -5.28 9.92 11.05
C LYS A 61 -5.22 11.02 9.99
N GLN A 62 -4.04 11.26 9.43
CA GLN A 62 -3.85 12.23 8.37
C GLN A 62 -4.61 11.83 7.12
N GLU A 63 -5.16 12.81 6.42
CA GLU A 63 -5.75 12.61 5.11
C GLU A 63 -4.70 12.76 4.01
N LEU A 64 -4.85 11.96 2.97
CA LEU A 64 -4.10 12.15 1.74
C LEU A 64 -4.69 13.33 0.97
N GLU A 65 -3.86 14.28 0.61
CA GLU A 65 -4.27 15.51 -0.08
C GLU A 65 -3.85 15.50 -1.55
N PRO A 66 -4.61 16.16 -2.44
CA PRO A 66 -4.22 16.28 -3.84
C PRO A 66 -2.79 16.80 -4.00
N GLY A 67 -2.04 16.17 -4.89
CA GLY A 67 -0.63 16.47 -5.13
C GLY A 67 0.34 15.59 -4.36
N MET A 68 -0.10 14.90 -3.33
CA MET A 68 0.77 13.93 -2.63
C MET A 68 1.09 12.74 -3.53
N VAL A 69 2.35 12.32 -3.50
CA VAL A 69 2.83 11.13 -4.20
C VAL A 69 3.28 10.10 -3.16
N PHE A 70 2.86 8.87 -3.34
CA PHE A 70 3.21 7.80 -2.40
C PHE A 70 3.46 6.48 -3.13
N ALA A 71 4.30 5.64 -2.53
CA ALA A 71 4.48 4.25 -2.92
C ALA A 71 3.54 3.38 -2.09
N LEU A 72 2.91 2.43 -2.75
CA LEU A 72 2.11 1.39 -2.11
C LEU A 72 2.79 0.06 -2.39
N GLU A 73 3.20 -0.65 -1.33
CA GLU A 73 4.06 -1.83 -1.44
C GLU A 73 3.60 -3.02 -0.60
N PRO A 74 2.34 -3.46 -0.74
CA PRO A 74 1.86 -4.61 0.01
C PRO A 74 2.61 -5.88 -0.36
N LYS A 75 2.94 -6.68 0.64
CA LYS A 75 3.69 -7.94 0.47
C LYS A 75 3.05 -9.05 1.28
N ILE A 76 3.08 -10.24 0.71
CA ILE A 76 2.76 -11.49 1.42
C ILE A 76 4.07 -12.28 1.55
N VAL A 77 4.42 -12.66 2.77
CA VAL A 77 5.63 -13.44 3.03
C VAL A 77 5.24 -14.90 3.14
N LEU A 78 5.75 -15.71 2.21
CA LEU A 78 5.49 -17.15 2.18
C LEU A 78 6.65 -17.88 2.85
N PRO A 79 6.42 -18.61 3.96
CA PRO A 79 7.49 -19.34 4.66
C PRO A 79 8.21 -20.31 3.72
N GLY A 80 9.55 -20.29 3.75
CA GLY A 80 10.40 -21.14 2.91
C GLY A 80 10.54 -20.67 1.46
N ILE A 81 9.80 -19.65 1.04
CA ILE A 81 9.82 -19.12 -0.33
C ILE A 81 10.33 -17.67 -0.34
N GLY A 82 9.71 -16.80 0.44
CA GLY A 82 10.09 -15.40 0.53
C GLY A 82 8.91 -14.46 0.31
N PRO A 83 9.19 -13.15 0.22
CA PRO A 83 8.15 -12.15 0.00
C PRO A 83 7.69 -12.14 -1.46
N VAL A 84 6.40 -11.99 -1.65
CA VAL A 84 5.76 -11.75 -2.94
C VAL A 84 4.95 -10.46 -2.80
N GLY A 85 5.24 -9.48 -3.62
CA GLY A 85 4.58 -8.19 -3.55
C GLY A 85 4.62 -7.42 -4.84
N ILE A 86 3.83 -6.37 -4.88
CA ILE A 86 3.78 -5.41 -5.97
C ILE A 86 3.95 -4.03 -5.36
N GLU A 87 4.84 -3.24 -5.93
CA GLU A 87 5.04 -1.85 -5.54
C GLU A 87 4.71 -0.94 -6.70
N ASN A 88 3.85 0.03 -6.46
CA ASN A 88 3.48 1.05 -7.41
C ASN A 88 3.52 2.43 -6.78
N SER A 89 3.78 3.43 -7.61
CA SER A 89 3.70 4.83 -7.22
C SER A 89 2.38 5.44 -7.69
N TRP A 90 1.79 6.25 -6.84
CA TRP A 90 0.49 6.87 -7.04
C TRP A 90 0.54 8.36 -6.73
N VAL A 91 -0.27 9.14 -7.41
CA VAL A 91 -0.50 10.54 -7.08
C VAL A 91 -1.95 10.74 -6.66
N VAL A 92 -2.16 11.50 -5.61
CA VAL A 92 -3.51 11.88 -5.16
C VAL A 92 -4.01 13.03 -6.04
N THR A 93 -5.22 12.88 -6.55
CA THR A 93 -5.91 13.88 -7.35
C THR A 93 -7.16 14.36 -6.61
N ALA A 94 -7.82 15.40 -7.12
CA ALA A 94 -9.08 15.88 -6.56
C ALA A 94 -10.19 14.81 -6.62
N GLU A 95 -10.06 13.81 -7.50
CA GLU A 95 -11.07 12.79 -7.78
C GLU A 95 -10.72 11.40 -7.21
N GLY A 96 -9.53 11.26 -6.62
CA GLY A 96 -9.06 9.98 -6.10
C GLY A 96 -7.55 9.83 -6.23
N VAL A 97 -7.11 8.72 -6.81
CA VAL A 97 -5.68 8.46 -7.07
C VAL A 97 -5.45 8.02 -8.50
N GLU A 98 -4.28 8.36 -9.01
CA GLU A 98 -3.82 7.95 -10.33
C GLU A 98 -2.51 7.18 -10.20
N LYS A 99 -2.42 6.02 -10.87
CA LYS A 99 -1.22 5.21 -10.86
C LYS A 99 -0.17 5.81 -11.80
N LEU A 100 1.03 6.05 -11.29
CA LEU A 100 2.14 6.62 -12.07
C LEU A 100 2.99 5.53 -12.73
N THR A 101 3.18 4.40 -12.06
CA THR A 101 3.92 3.26 -12.63
C THR A 101 3.03 2.49 -13.59
N LEU A 102 3.50 2.30 -14.83
CA LEU A 102 2.69 1.72 -15.91
C LEU A 102 3.18 0.34 -16.36
N CYS A 103 4.05 -0.30 -15.58
CA CYS A 103 4.52 -1.67 -15.84
C CYS A 103 3.39 -2.68 -15.66
N LYS A 104 3.46 -3.77 -16.40
CA LYS A 104 2.55 -4.90 -16.20
C LYS A 104 2.76 -5.52 -14.82
N GLU A 105 1.66 -5.81 -14.14
CA GLU A 105 1.66 -6.42 -12.80
C GLU A 105 1.65 -7.94 -12.93
N GLU A 106 2.70 -8.51 -13.47
CA GLU A 106 2.84 -9.95 -13.70
C GLU A 106 4.24 -10.41 -13.34
N ILE A 107 4.37 -11.68 -12.98
CA ILE A 107 5.67 -12.33 -12.76
C ILE A 107 6.30 -12.58 -14.14
N VAL A 108 7.51 -12.04 -14.33
CA VAL A 108 8.27 -12.25 -15.57
C VAL A 108 9.25 -13.39 -15.35
N GLU A 109 9.12 -14.45 -16.16
CA GLU A 109 10.11 -15.52 -16.21
C GLU A 109 11.16 -15.19 -17.28
N LEU A 110 12.42 -15.29 -16.90
CA LEU A 110 13.56 -15.02 -17.78
C LEU A 110 14.04 -16.31 -18.45
#